data_d4020ecab5373f603513397afd8b4212
#
_entry.id   d4020ecab5373f603513397afd8b4212
#
_cell.length_a   1.000
_cell.length_b   1.000
_cell.length_c   1.000
_cell.angle_alpha   90.00
_cell.angle_beta   90.00
_cell.angle_gamma   90.00
#
_symmetry.space_group_name_H-M   'P 1'
#
loop_
_entity.id
_entity.type
_entity.pdbx_description
1 polymer ?
#
loop_
_entity_poly.entity_id
_entity_poly.type
_entity_poly.pdbx_seq_one_letter_code
_entity_poly.pdbx_strand_id
1 'polypeptide(L)'
;MSETPPAEMADGRFDHYDDERELYFWRDERADSKGVIYSRPYTDEERAGKAKRAQLDGLRTEAEGAIPYLDERIDVALAYLEIPEPTAEEMAAQLKNLADLAAYSAGTLKRVIVVLGELTGRPV
;
A
#
# COMPACT_ATOMS: atom_id res chain seq x y z
N MET A 1 34.64 -1.09 -0.84
CA MET A 1 34.37 0.34 -0.73
C MET A 1 33.18 0.56 0.18
N SER A 2 33.37 1.35 1.23
CA SER A 2 32.28 1.61 2.15
C SER A 2 31.33 2.67 1.60
N GLU A 3 30.07 2.36 1.62
CA GLU A 3 29.03 3.31 1.23
C GLU A 3 28.81 4.34 2.33
N THR A 4 28.40 5.54 1.98
CA THR A 4 28.09 6.58 2.95
C THR A 4 26.88 6.14 3.78
N PRO A 5 27.01 6.06 5.13
CA PRO A 5 25.88 5.70 5.98
C PRO A 5 24.72 6.69 5.85
N PRO A 6 23.48 6.24 5.90
CA PRO A 6 22.33 7.14 5.87
C PRO A 6 22.21 7.94 7.17
N ALA A 7 21.51 9.06 7.10
CA ALA A 7 21.30 9.95 8.25
C ALA A 7 20.65 9.22 9.44
N GLU A 8 19.82 8.23 9.16
CA GLU A 8 19.13 7.42 10.17
C GLU A 8 20.11 6.68 11.10
N MET A 9 21.29 6.34 10.59
CA MET A 9 22.33 5.68 11.40
C MET A 9 23.02 6.63 12.37
N ALA A 10 22.93 7.93 12.15
CA ALA A 10 23.58 8.94 13.00
C ALA A 10 22.97 9.00 14.41
N ASP A 11 21.75 8.53 14.57
CA ASP A 11 21.03 8.54 15.86
C ASP A 11 21.37 7.34 16.75
N GLY A 12 22.44 6.64 16.44
CA GLY A 12 22.88 5.49 17.25
C GLY A 12 22.09 4.21 16.98
N ARG A 13 21.36 4.15 15.89
CA ARG A 13 20.65 2.93 15.48
C ARG A 13 21.62 1.78 15.24
N PHE A 14 21.20 0.58 15.61
CA PHE A 14 21.99 -0.61 15.36
C PHE A 14 22.05 -0.94 13.87
N ASP A 15 20.93 -0.85 13.17
CA ASP A 15 20.88 -1.14 11.74
C ASP A 15 19.85 -0.26 11.00
N HIS A 16 19.96 -0.30 9.68
CA HIS A 16 19.03 0.39 8.80
C HIS A 16 19.00 -0.28 7.44
N TYR A 17 17.79 -0.46 6.90
CA TYR A 17 17.57 -0.95 5.54
C TYR A 17 17.31 0.24 4.62
N ASP A 18 18.24 0.51 3.69
CA ASP A 18 18.11 1.59 2.71
C ASP A 18 17.51 1.03 1.42
N ASP A 19 16.21 1.16 1.27
CA ASP A 19 15.48 0.62 0.12
C ASP A 19 15.84 1.32 -1.18
N GLU A 20 16.21 2.60 -1.14
CA GLU A 20 16.59 3.36 -2.33
C GLU A 20 17.86 2.81 -2.98
N ARG A 21 18.89 2.55 -2.17
CA ARG A 21 20.16 2.01 -2.66
C ARG A 21 20.22 0.49 -2.60
N GLU A 22 19.23 -0.15 -1.97
CA GLU A 22 19.19 -1.59 -1.70
C GLU A 22 20.44 -2.05 -0.94
N LEU A 23 20.76 -1.30 0.12
CA LEU A 23 21.89 -1.58 1.01
C LEU A 23 21.40 -1.75 2.43
N TYR A 24 21.93 -2.74 3.10
CA TYR A 24 21.73 -2.95 4.54
C TYR A 24 22.95 -2.44 5.29
N PHE A 25 22.72 -1.56 6.26
CA PHE A 25 23.75 -1.00 7.12
C PHE A 25 23.61 -1.54 8.53
N TRP A 26 24.74 -1.86 9.18
CA TRP A 26 24.72 -2.26 10.59
C TRP A 26 25.94 -1.70 11.30
N ARG A 27 25.81 -1.57 12.61
CA ARG A 27 26.89 -1.05 13.46
C ARG A 27 27.54 -2.19 14.20
N ASP A 28 28.86 -2.24 14.16
CA ASP A 28 29.63 -3.22 14.91
C ASP A 28 29.90 -2.66 16.30
N GLU A 29 29.41 -3.35 17.32
CA GLU A 29 29.57 -2.94 18.73
C GLU A 29 30.68 -3.71 19.45
N ARG A 30 31.48 -4.50 18.75
CA ARG A 30 32.61 -5.18 19.35
C ARG A 30 33.63 -4.16 19.85
N ALA A 31 34.38 -4.53 20.88
CA ALA A 31 35.29 -3.62 21.58
C ALA A 31 36.37 -3.02 20.66
N ASP A 32 36.84 -3.78 19.67
CA ASP A 32 37.88 -3.38 18.74
C ASP A 32 37.39 -2.62 17.51
N SER A 33 36.09 -2.64 17.26
CA SER A 33 35.48 -1.97 16.09
C SER A 33 34.21 -1.22 16.44
N LYS A 34 34.08 -0.83 17.68
CA LYS A 34 32.89 -0.16 18.21
C LYS A 34 32.57 1.12 17.45
N GLY A 35 31.35 1.20 16.96
CA GLY A 35 30.87 2.36 16.25
C GLY A 35 31.12 2.36 14.76
N VAL A 36 31.84 1.37 14.23
CA VAL A 36 32.06 1.25 12.79
C VAL A 36 30.79 0.76 12.12
N ILE A 37 30.41 1.44 11.05
CA ILE A 37 29.19 1.12 10.28
C ILE A 37 29.62 0.36 9.02
N TYR A 38 29.05 -0.81 8.83
CA TYR A 38 29.27 -1.66 7.67
C TYR A 38 28.04 -1.64 6.77
N SER A 39 28.22 -2.03 5.52
CA SER A 39 27.12 -2.16 4.58
C SER A 39 27.30 -3.38 3.69
N ARG A 40 26.19 -3.89 3.20
CA ARG A 40 26.18 -4.94 2.17
C ARG A 40 24.97 -4.73 1.26
N PRO A 41 25.02 -5.23 0.01
CA PRO A 41 23.84 -5.23 -0.86
C PRO A 41 22.72 -6.07 -0.27
N TYR A 42 21.49 -5.79 -0.70
CA TYR A 42 20.35 -6.61 -0.34
C TYR A 42 20.50 -8.03 -0.87
N THR A 43 20.03 -8.98 -0.09
CA THR A 43 19.82 -10.35 -0.56
C THR A 43 18.59 -10.39 -1.47
N ASP A 44 18.42 -11.50 -2.19
CA ASP A 44 17.23 -11.69 -3.04
C ASP A 44 15.95 -11.65 -2.20
N GLU A 45 15.99 -12.21 -0.99
CA GLU A 45 14.85 -12.16 -0.07
C GLU A 45 14.51 -10.73 0.36
N GLU A 46 15.52 -9.91 0.59
CA GLU A 46 15.34 -8.51 0.98
C GLU A 46 14.78 -7.69 -0.17
N ARG A 47 15.23 -7.95 -1.41
CA ARG A 47 14.66 -7.31 -2.60
C ARG A 47 13.20 -7.71 -2.80
N ALA A 48 12.88 -8.98 -2.60
CA ALA A 48 11.50 -9.47 -2.68
C ALA A 48 10.62 -8.81 -1.62
N GLY A 49 11.14 -8.65 -0.40
CA GLY A 49 10.43 -7.95 0.68
C GLY A 49 10.17 -6.48 0.35
N LYS A 50 11.16 -5.81 -0.24
CA LYS A 50 11.00 -4.43 -0.71
C LYS A 50 9.89 -4.32 -1.75
N ALA A 51 9.91 -5.21 -2.76
CA ALA A 51 8.88 -5.23 -3.80
C ALA A 51 7.49 -5.47 -3.22
N LYS A 52 7.38 -6.37 -2.24
CA LYS A 52 6.12 -6.65 -1.57
C LYS A 52 5.61 -5.44 -0.77
N ARG A 53 6.48 -4.74 -0.06
CA ARG A 53 6.12 -3.52 0.66
C ARG A 53 5.62 -2.44 -0.30
N ALA A 54 6.31 -2.24 -1.43
CA ALA A 54 5.91 -1.27 -2.45
C ALA A 54 4.53 -1.61 -3.02
N GLN A 55 4.26 -2.89 -3.27
CA GLN A 55 2.96 -3.36 -3.74
C GLN A 55 1.86 -3.06 -2.70
N LEU A 56 2.12 -3.36 -1.43
CA LEU A 56 1.16 -3.11 -0.35
C LEU A 56 0.90 -1.62 -0.15
N ASP A 57 1.94 -0.79 -0.25
CA ASP A 57 1.80 0.66 -0.15
C ASP A 57 0.97 1.22 -1.31
N GLY A 58 1.17 0.71 -2.52
CA GLY A 58 0.37 1.09 -3.68
C GLY A 58 -1.11 0.74 -3.49
N LEU A 59 -1.39 -0.45 -2.98
CA LEU A 59 -2.75 -0.90 -2.69
C LEU A 59 -3.39 -0.07 -1.57
N ARG A 60 -2.61 0.29 -0.56
CA ARG A 60 -3.08 1.18 0.51
C ARG A 60 -3.47 2.55 -0.05
N THR A 61 -2.65 3.12 -0.91
CA THR A 61 -2.94 4.41 -1.55
C THR A 61 -4.21 4.33 -2.40
N GLU A 62 -4.38 3.24 -3.16
CA GLU A 62 -5.62 3.01 -3.92
C GLU A 62 -6.83 2.92 -2.99
N ALA A 63 -6.71 2.22 -1.87
CA ALA A 63 -7.80 2.08 -0.90
C ALA A 63 -8.17 3.43 -0.28
N GLU A 64 -7.18 4.24 0.08
CA GLU A 64 -7.41 5.57 0.62
C GLU A 64 -8.15 6.47 -0.37
N GLY A 65 -7.87 6.34 -1.66
CA GLY A 65 -8.61 7.05 -2.71
C GLY A 65 -9.99 6.47 -2.97
N ALA A 66 -10.15 5.16 -2.79
CA ALA A 66 -11.40 4.47 -3.05
C ALA A 66 -12.50 4.81 -2.04
N ILE A 67 -12.13 4.95 -0.77
CA ILE A 67 -13.11 5.17 0.30
C ILE A 67 -13.95 6.43 0.08
N PRO A 68 -13.38 7.63 -0.17
CA PRO A 68 -14.19 8.81 -0.45
C PRO A 68 -15.06 8.67 -1.70
N TYR A 69 -14.56 8.00 -2.73
CA TYR A 69 -15.32 7.75 -3.95
C TYR A 69 -16.55 6.88 -3.67
N LEU A 70 -16.36 5.79 -2.92
CA LEU A 70 -17.45 4.88 -2.57
C LEU A 70 -18.47 5.57 -1.66
N ASP A 71 -18.02 6.36 -0.69
CA ASP A 71 -18.90 7.12 0.21
C ASP A 71 -19.77 8.09 -0.58
N GLU A 72 -19.20 8.81 -1.53
CA GLU A 72 -19.94 9.74 -2.39
C GLU A 72 -21.02 9.00 -3.21
N ARG A 73 -20.66 7.84 -3.78
CA ARG A 73 -21.61 7.05 -4.58
C ARG A 73 -22.72 6.46 -3.74
N ILE A 74 -22.41 6.06 -2.51
CA ILE A 74 -23.42 5.58 -1.56
C ILE A 74 -24.37 6.72 -1.18
N ASP A 75 -23.85 7.91 -0.91
CA ASP A 75 -24.67 9.07 -0.57
C ASP A 75 -25.63 9.44 -1.71
N VAL A 76 -25.17 9.38 -2.95
CA VAL A 76 -26.01 9.60 -4.14
C VAL A 76 -27.13 8.56 -4.19
N ALA A 77 -26.82 7.28 -3.93
CA ALA A 77 -27.83 6.21 -3.91
C ALA A 77 -28.86 6.42 -2.80
N LEU A 78 -28.42 6.80 -1.61
CA LEU A 78 -29.32 7.07 -0.48
C LEU A 78 -30.22 8.27 -0.74
N ALA A 79 -29.68 9.34 -1.34
CA ALA A 79 -30.45 10.51 -1.71
C ALA A 79 -31.54 10.17 -2.72
N TYR A 80 -31.26 9.27 -3.67
CA TYR A 80 -32.28 8.81 -4.64
C TYR A 80 -33.46 8.16 -3.93
N LEU A 81 -33.23 7.38 -2.88
CA LEU A 81 -34.32 6.71 -2.16
C LEU A 81 -35.28 7.67 -1.48
N GLU A 82 -34.89 8.92 -1.27
CA GLU A 82 -35.76 9.95 -0.68
C GLU A 82 -36.63 10.68 -1.70
N ILE A 83 -36.45 10.42 -2.99
CA ILE A 83 -37.24 11.02 -4.04
C ILE A 83 -38.59 10.29 -4.14
N PRO A 84 -39.73 10.95 -3.87
CA PRO A 84 -41.04 10.24 -3.85
C PRO A 84 -41.47 9.74 -5.24
N GLU A 85 -41.20 10.52 -6.27
CA GLU A 85 -41.59 10.17 -7.65
C GLU A 85 -40.44 10.50 -8.60
N PRO A 86 -39.45 9.61 -8.71
CA PRO A 86 -38.28 9.90 -9.54
C PRO A 86 -38.67 9.98 -11.01
N THR A 87 -38.06 10.92 -11.73
CA THR A 87 -38.23 11.05 -13.18
C THR A 87 -37.47 9.94 -13.91
N ALA A 88 -37.76 9.76 -15.19
CA ALA A 88 -37.00 8.79 -16.00
C ALA A 88 -35.53 9.13 -16.08
N GLU A 89 -35.18 10.42 -16.11
CA GLU A 89 -33.76 10.86 -16.07
C GLU A 89 -33.10 10.52 -14.75
N GLU A 90 -33.79 10.72 -13.63
CA GLU A 90 -33.29 10.38 -12.31
C GLU A 90 -33.07 8.87 -12.15
N MET A 91 -34.00 8.07 -12.67
CA MET A 91 -33.87 6.61 -12.67
C MET A 91 -32.70 6.14 -13.52
N ALA A 92 -32.48 6.75 -14.69
CA ALA A 92 -31.36 6.41 -15.55
C ALA A 92 -30.01 6.78 -14.89
N ALA A 93 -29.95 7.96 -14.25
CA ALA A 93 -28.77 8.40 -13.53
C ALA A 93 -28.44 7.46 -12.35
N GLN A 94 -29.48 6.99 -11.64
CA GLN A 94 -29.29 6.06 -10.53
C GLN A 94 -28.81 4.68 -11.01
N LEU A 95 -29.36 4.20 -12.14
CA LEU A 95 -28.91 2.94 -12.71
C LEU A 95 -27.44 3.00 -13.08
N LYS A 96 -26.99 4.10 -13.69
CA LYS A 96 -25.58 4.32 -14.00
C LYS A 96 -24.74 4.37 -12.75
N ASN A 97 -25.18 5.10 -11.71
CA ASN A 97 -24.49 5.19 -10.44
C ASN A 97 -24.30 3.80 -9.80
N LEU A 98 -25.37 2.99 -9.79
CA LEU A 98 -25.30 1.63 -9.23
C LEU A 98 -24.39 0.71 -10.04
N ALA A 99 -24.39 0.84 -11.37
CA ALA A 99 -23.51 0.06 -12.23
C ALA A 99 -22.03 0.42 -11.97
N ASP A 100 -21.72 1.71 -11.88
CA ASP A 100 -20.37 2.20 -11.57
C ASP A 100 -19.93 1.72 -10.19
N LEU A 101 -20.81 1.83 -9.19
CA LEU A 101 -20.53 1.39 -7.83
C LEU A 101 -20.27 -0.12 -7.78
N ALA A 102 -21.08 -0.92 -8.47
CA ALA A 102 -20.91 -2.37 -8.50
C ALA A 102 -19.58 -2.77 -9.15
N ALA A 103 -19.24 -2.16 -10.30
CA ALA A 103 -18.00 -2.44 -11.01
C ALA A 103 -16.78 -2.05 -10.17
N TYR A 104 -16.82 -0.88 -9.54
CA TYR A 104 -15.72 -0.40 -8.71
C TYR A 104 -15.53 -1.27 -7.47
N SER A 105 -16.62 -1.64 -6.80
CA SER A 105 -16.58 -2.50 -5.61
C SER A 105 -16.06 -3.88 -5.95
N ALA A 106 -16.44 -4.46 -7.09
CA ALA A 106 -15.94 -5.76 -7.52
C ALA A 106 -14.42 -5.71 -7.79
N GLY A 107 -13.95 -4.64 -8.43
CA GLY A 107 -12.51 -4.44 -8.66
C GLY A 107 -11.73 -4.32 -7.37
N THR A 108 -12.25 -3.56 -6.41
CA THR A 108 -11.63 -3.41 -5.08
C THR A 108 -11.60 -4.75 -4.35
N LEU A 109 -12.68 -5.50 -4.39
CA LEU A 109 -12.75 -6.82 -3.75
C LEU A 109 -11.72 -7.80 -4.33
N LYS A 110 -11.56 -7.81 -5.66
CA LYS A 110 -10.53 -8.64 -6.30
C LYS A 110 -9.14 -8.29 -5.80
N ARG A 111 -8.81 -7.02 -5.66
CA ARG A 111 -7.52 -6.57 -5.14
C ARG A 111 -7.32 -7.00 -3.70
N VAL A 112 -8.35 -6.89 -2.86
CA VAL A 112 -8.29 -7.34 -1.46
C VAL A 112 -8.02 -8.85 -1.39
N ILE A 113 -8.66 -9.64 -2.24
CA ILE A 113 -8.45 -11.09 -2.30
C ILE A 113 -6.99 -11.41 -2.65
N VAL A 114 -6.43 -10.72 -3.66
CA VAL A 114 -5.03 -10.91 -4.04
C VAL A 114 -4.09 -10.58 -2.88
N VAL A 115 -4.33 -9.44 -2.21
CA VAL A 115 -3.50 -9.02 -1.06
C VAL A 115 -3.56 -10.03 0.06
N LEU A 116 -4.76 -10.50 0.42
CA LEU A 116 -4.92 -11.50 1.47
C LEU A 116 -4.21 -12.81 1.10
N GLY A 117 -4.27 -13.19 -0.18
CA GLY A 117 -3.54 -14.37 -0.66
C GLY A 117 -2.04 -14.22 -0.45
N GLU A 118 -1.48 -13.07 -0.81
CA GLU A 118 -0.06 -12.79 -0.63
C GLU A 118 0.33 -12.76 0.85
N LEU A 119 -0.48 -12.13 1.69
CA LEU A 119 -0.20 -12.00 3.12
C LEU A 119 -0.28 -13.34 3.86
N THR A 120 -1.15 -14.24 3.41
CA THR A 120 -1.33 -15.55 4.03
C THR A 120 -0.47 -16.64 3.39
N GLY A 121 0.30 -16.31 2.35
CA GLY A 121 1.10 -17.29 1.61
C GLY A 121 0.29 -18.24 0.73
N ARG A 122 -0.95 -17.85 0.41
CA ARG A 122 -1.85 -18.65 -0.44
C ARG A 122 -2.27 -17.81 -1.64
N PRO A 123 -1.36 -17.53 -2.59
CA PRO A 123 -1.69 -16.68 -3.74
C PRO A 123 -2.80 -17.30 -4.59
N VAL A 124 -3.62 -16.41 -5.12
CA VAL A 124 -4.78 -16.79 -5.94
C VAL A 124 -4.43 -16.63 -7.42
#